data_5071a88e13c8783c810c481e0e5ac574
#
_entry.id   5071a88e13c8783c810c481e0e5ac574
#
_cell.length_a   1.000
_cell.length_b   1.000
_cell.length_c   1.000
_cell.angle_alpha   90.00
_cell.angle_beta   90.00
_cell.angle_gamma   90.00
#
_symmetry.space_group_name_H-M   'P 1'
#
loop_
_entity.id
_entity.type
_entity.pdbx_description
1 polymer ?
#
loop_
_entity_poly.entity_id
_entity_poly.type
_entity_poly.pdbx_seq_one_letter_code
_entity_poly.pdbx_strand_id
1 'polypeptide(L)'
;MSYQLCEGLTDEKEIFETIRAYMRSNYAYDYDKAASVQGGTLPDIDGCYESKKGICQDLAAVAACMLRVQGIPTRLVVGYVGRTYHAWNSVLLNGEEVLYDPTLELNAVESGSYTVERYY
;
A
#
# COMPACT_ATOMS: atom_id res chain seq x y z
N MET A 1 14.41 7.97 1.95
CA MET A 1 13.08 8.62 2.12
C MET A 1 12.39 8.16 3.40
N SER A 2 12.08 6.89 3.53
CA SER A 2 11.36 6.36 4.71
C SER A 2 12.14 6.59 6.01
N TYR A 3 13.45 6.44 6.01
CA TYR A 3 14.29 6.71 7.18
C TYR A 3 14.15 8.15 7.67
N GLN A 4 14.15 9.10 6.74
CA GLN A 4 14.05 10.53 7.08
C GLN A 4 12.66 10.85 7.61
N LEU A 5 11.63 10.26 7.02
CA LEU A 5 10.25 10.46 7.41
C LEU A 5 9.97 10.02 8.84
N CYS A 6 10.56 8.90 9.24
CA CYS A 6 10.34 8.28 10.55
C CYS A 6 11.52 8.47 11.51
N GLU A 7 12.43 9.39 11.23
CA GLU A 7 13.59 9.65 12.07
C GLU A 7 13.17 9.97 13.51
N GLY A 8 13.75 9.28 14.48
CA GLY A 8 13.44 9.44 15.88
C GLY A 8 12.23 8.68 16.40
N LEU A 9 11.46 8.03 15.53
CA LEU A 9 10.33 7.21 15.93
C LEU A 9 10.78 5.79 16.26
N THR A 10 10.30 5.25 17.37
CA THR A 10 10.63 3.89 17.82
C THR A 10 9.40 3.01 17.97
N ASP A 11 8.21 3.59 18.10
CA ASP A 11 6.95 2.84 18.19
C ASP A 11 6.45 2.48 16.79
N GLU A 12 6.21 1.19 16.55
CA GLU A 12 5.73 0.69 15.27
C GLU A 12 4.42 1.35 14.83
N LYS A 13 3.50 1.62 15.76
CA LYS A 13 2.24 2.28 15.45
C LYS A 13 2.46 3.72 14.97
N GLU A 14 3.36 4.45 15.60
CA GLU A 14 3.70 5.82 15.19
C GLU A 14 4.35 5.83 13.81
N ILE A 15 5.26 4.90 13.55
CA ILE A 15 5.91 4.73 12.25
C ILE A 15 4.85 4.43 11.18
N PHE A 16 3.96 3.49 11.45
CA PHE A 16 2.88 3.13 10.53
C PHE A 16 1.96 4.31 10.22
N GLU A 17 1.51 5.03 11.25
CA GLU A 17 0.64 6.19 11.08
C GLU A 17 1.33 7.31 10.31
N THR A 18 2.63 7.50 10.51
CA THR A 18 3.42 8.49 9.77
C THR A 18 3.50 8.15 8.29
N ILE A 19 3.78 6.89 7.96
CA ILE A 19 3.83 6.41 6.57
C ILE A 19 2.44 6.49 5.92
N ARG A 20 1.41 6.09 6.64
CA ARG A 20 0.02 6.17 6.21
C ARG A 20 -0.37 7.59 5.85
N ALA A 21 -0.08 8.54 6.74
CA ALA A 21 -0.38 9.96 6.51
C ALA A 21 0.40 10.51 5.32
N TYR A 22 1.66 10.12 5.18
CA TYR A 22 2.50 10.52 4.05
C TYR A 22 1.93 10.02 2.72
N MET A 23 1.54 8.74 2.66
CA MET A 23 0.92 8.16 1.46
C MET A 23 -0.37 8.90 1.09
N ARG A 24 -1.23 9.13 2.07
CA ARG A 24 -2.52 9.81 1.85
C ARG A 24 -2.33 11.25 1.38
N SER A 25 -1.31 11.95 1.88
CA SER A 25 -1.08 13.37 1.56
C SER A 25 -0.32 13.58 0.26
N ASN A 26 0.51 12.63 -0.17
CA ASN A 26 1.44 12.81 -1.28
C ASN A 26 1.15 11.96 -2.50
N TYR A 27 0.39 10.88 -2.36
CA TYR A 27 0.11 9.96 -3.46
C TYR A 27 -1.30 10.13 -3.96
N ALA A 28 -1.50 9.83 -5.24
CA ALA A 28 -2.81 9.85 -5.89
C ALA A 28 -3.03 8.57 -6.68
N TYR A 29 -4.28 8.19 -6.86
CA TYR A 29 -4.64 7.06 -7.69
C TYR A 29 -4.53 7.44 -9.17
N ASP A 30 -3.89 6.59 -9.97
CA ASP A 30 -3.71 6.81 -11.40
C ASP A 30 -4.86 6.15 -12.16
N TYR A 31 -5.92 6.90 -12.39
CA TYR A 31 -7.11 6.42 -13.09
C TYR A 31 -6.82 6.10 -14.56
N ASP A 32 -5.91 6.83 -15.19
CA ASP A 32 -5.54 6.59 -16.59
C ASP A 32 -4.83 5.25 -16.73
N LYS A 33 -3.88 4.96 -15.86
CA LYS A 33 -3.19 3.68 -15.83
C LYS A 33 -4.17 2.53 -15.54
N ALA A 34 -5.06 2.72 -14.58
CA ALA A 34 -6.06 1.71 -14.21
C ALA A 34 -6.95 1.33 -15.41
N ALA A 35 -7.29 2.30 -16.25
CA ALA A 35 -8.11 2.06 -17.42
C ALA A 35 -7.38 1.29 -18.53
N SER A 36 -6.05 1.35 -18.58
CA SER A 36 -5.23 0.73 -19.62
C SER A 36 -4.51 -0.55 -19.19
N VAL A 37 -4.43 -0.82 -17.89
CA VAL A 37 -3.70 -1.97 -17.34
C VAL A 37 -4.49 -3.26 -17.53
N GLN A 38 -3.77 -4.33 -17.88
CA GLN A 38 -4.33 -5.68 -17.95
C GLN A 38 -3.96 -6.48 -16.70
N GLY A 39 -4.76 -7.50 -16.39
CA GLY A 39 -4.49 -8.39 -15.29
C GLY A 39 -3.11 -9.03 -15.42
N GLY A 40 -2.42 -9.24 -14.29
CA GLY A 40 -1.09 -9.83 -14.25
C GLY A 40 0.06 -8.85 -14.43
N THR A 41 -0.21 -7.57 -14.62
CA THR A 41 0.82 -6.53 -14.69
C THR A 41 1.56 -6.44 -13.36
N LEU A 42 2.90 -6.39 -13.42
CA LEU A 42 3.73 -6.22 -12.23
C LEU A 42 3.65 -4.79 -11.69
N PRO A 43 3.79 -4.61 -10.36
CA PRO A 43 3.85 -3.26 -9.79
C PRO A 43 5.04 -2.46 -10.35
N ASP A 44 4.80 -1.19 -10.63
CA ASP A 44 5.84 -0.23 -11.01
C ASP A 44 6.21 0.63 -9.80
N ILE A 45 7.07 0.09 -8.95
CA ILE A 45 7.44 0.73 -7.69
C ILE A 45 8.19 2.04 -7.94
N ASP A 46 9.19 2.02 -8.82
CA ASP A 46 10.00 3.19 -9.11
C ASP A 46 9.19 4.30 -9.76
N GLY A 47 8.39 3.97 -10.76
CA GLY A 47 7.53 4.94 -11.43
C GLY A 47 6.49 5.56 -10.49
N CYS A 48 5.88 4.75 -9.63
CA CYS A 48 4.93 5.21 -8.63
C CYS A 48 5.61 6.14 -7.61
N TYR A 49 6.79 5.76 -7.14
CA TYR A 49 7.55 6.56 -6.18
C TYR A 49 7.93 7.93 -6.76
N GLU A 50 8.36 7.97 -8.02
CA GLU A 50 8.76 9.21 -8.68
C GLU A 50 7.58 10.12 -9.02
N SER A 51 6.51 9.55 -9.61
CA SER A 51 5.34 10.31 -10.04
C SER A 51 4.35 10.62 -8.92
N LYS A 52 4.41 9.88 -7.81
CA LYS A 52 3.44 9.91 -6.71
C LYS A 52 2.04 9.51 -7.17
N LYS A 53 1.96 8.68 -8.20
CA LYS A 53 0.72 8.14 -8.73
C LYS A 53 0.87 6.64 -9.01
N GLY A 54 -0.18 5.89 -8.79
CA GLY A 54 -0.20 4.48 -9.09
C GLY A 54 -1.58 3.87 -8.94
N ILE A 55 -1.71 2.63 -9.38
CA ILE A 55 -2.90 1.81 -9.13
C ILE A 55 -2.72 1.03 -7.82
N CYS A 56 -3.70 0.23 -7.43
CA CYS A 56 -3.69 -0.46 -6.15
C CYS A 56 -2.41 -1.25 -5.88
N GLN A 57 -1.93 -2.02 -6.87
CA GLN A 57 -0.72 -2.83 -6.69
C GLN A 57 0.55 -1.97 -6.55
N ASP A 58 0.63 -0.84 -7.27
CA ASP A 58 1.77 0.08 -7.17
C ASP A 58 1.81 0.73 -5.79
N LEU A 59 0.67 1.24 -5.34
CA LEU A 59 0.55 1.89 -4.04
C LEU A 59 0.84 0.93 -2.88
N ALA A 60 0.30 -0.28 -2.96
CA ALA A 60 0.55 -1.30 -1.94
C ALA A 60 2.02 -1.73 -1.91
N ALA A 61 2.65 -1.86 -3.07
CA ALA A 61 4.06 -2.24 -3.16
C ALA A 61 4.98 -1.14 -2.60
N VAL A 62 4.71 0.13 -2.92
CA VAL A 62 5.47 1.27 -2.38
C VAL A 62 5.31 1.34 -0.86
N ALA A 63 4.09 1.19 -0.34
CA ALA A 63 3.84 1.18 1.10
C ALA A 63 4.58 0.03 1.79
N ALA A 64 4.58 -1.17 1.19
CA ALA A 64 5.31 -2.31 1.73
C ALA A 64 6.82 -2.03 1.80
N CYS A 65 7.39 -1.42 0.77
CA CYS A 65 8.81 -1.05 0.76
C CYS A 65 9.14 -0.05 1.88
N MET A 66 8.32 0.97 2.04
CA MET A 66 8.52 1.98 3.09
C MET A 66 8.46 1.36 4.49
N LEU A 67 7.49 0.50 4.73
CA LEU A 67 7.32 -0.16 6.03
C LEU A 67 8.44 -1.14 6.32
N ARG A 68 8.85 -1.93 5.32
CA ARG A 68 9.94 -2.90 5.46
C ARG A 68 11.27 -2.23 5.76
N VAL A 69 11.55 -1.07 5.16
CA VAL A 69 12.76 -0.28 5.45
C VAL A 69 12.80 0.11 6.92
N GLN A 70 11.65 0.34 7.55
CA GLN A 70 11.56 0.67 8.98
C GLN A 70 11.56 -0.57 9.87
N GLY A 71 11.71 -1.75 9.31
CA GLY A 71 11.73 -2.99 10.08
C GLY A 71 10.35 -3.52 10.45
N ILE A 72 9.29 -2.99 9.86
CA ILE A 72 7.91 -3.45 10.10
C ILE A 72 7.58 -4.54 9.08
N PRO A 73 7.33 -5.80 9.53
CA PRO A 73 6.97 -6.87 8.61
C PRO A 73 5.67 -6.52 7.87
N THR A 74 5.73 -6.54 6.56
CA THR A 74 4.61 -6.15 5.70
C THR A 74 4.54 -7.08 4.50
N ARG A 75 3.35 -7.55 4.17
CA ARG A 75 3.10 -8.36 2.97
C ARG A 75 2.27 -7.56 1.97
N LEU A 76 2.58 -7.76 0.71
CA LEU A 76 1.70 -7.36 -0.38
C LEU A 76 0.67 -8.48 -0.55
N VAL A 77 -0.60 -8.15 -0.46
CA VAL A 77 -1.69 -9.12 -0.58
C VAL A 77 -2.44 -8.85 -1.86
N VAL A 78 -2.71 -9.90 -2.61
CA VAL A 78 -3.48 -9.84 -3.85
C VAL A 78 -4.71 -10.73 -3.67
N GLY A 79 -5.85 -10.22 -4.08
CA GLY A 79 -7.11 -10.94 -3.95
C GLY A 79 -8.27 -10.13 -4.49
N TYR A 80 -9.39 -10.20 -3.80
CA TYR A 80 -10.63 -9.55 -4.23
C TYR A 80 -11.24 -8.73 -3.11
N VAL A 81 -11.77 -7.57 -3.47
CA VAL A 81 -12.67 -6.79 -2.62
C VAL A 81 -14.05 -6.92 -3.26
N GLY A 82 -14.92 -7.72 -2.65
CA GLY A 82 -16.14 -8.14 -3.30
C GLY A 82 -15.83 -8.97 -4.54
N ARG A 83 -16.11 -8.43 -5.72
CA ARG A 83 -15.83 -9.07 -7.02
C ARG A 83 -14.68 -8.41 -7.79
N THR A 84 -14.07 -7.39 -7.21
CA THR A 84 -13.02 -6.62 -7.88
C THR A 84 -11.65 -7.13 -7.46
N TYR A 85 -10.81 -7.48 -8.44
CA TYR A 85 -9.43 -7.87 -8.20
C TYR A 85 -8.66 -6.66 -7.64
N HIS A 86 -7.92 -6.87 -6.55
CA HIS A 86 -7.33 -5.78 -5.81
C HIS A 86 -6.04 -6.20 -5.11
N ALA A 87 -5.25 -5.22 -4.71
CA ALA A 87 -4.05 -5.43 -3.91
C ALA A 87 -4.06 -4.48 -2.71
N TRP A 88 -3.58 -4.99 -1.57
CA TRP A 88 -3.49 -4.22 -0.32
C TRP A 88 -2.33 -4.75 0.51
N ASN A 89 -2.19 -4.29 1.74
CA ASN A 89 -1.12 -4.72 2.63
C ASN A 89 -1.65 -5.41 3.88
N SER A 90 -0.89 -6.40 4.33
CA SER A 90 -1.00 -6.96 5.67
C SER A 90 0.23 -6.50 6.45
N VAL A 91 0.02 -5.75 7.50
CA VAL A 91 1.08 -5.11 8.30
C VAL A 91 1.10 -5.71 9.68
N LEU A 92 2.27 -6.16 10.13
CA LEU A 92 2.42 -6.72 11.47
C LEU A 92 2.90 -5.63 12.43
N LEU A 93 2.02 -5.16 13.30
CA LEU A 93 2.31 -4.11 14.28
C LEU A 93 2.27 -4.68 15.68
N ASN A 94 3.41 -4.69 16.36
CA ASN A 94 3.53 -5.20 17.73
C ASN A 94 2.94 -6.61 17.90
N GLY A 95 3.13 -7.45 16.88
CA GLY A 95 2.62 -8.83 16.85
C GLY A 95 1.18 -8.98 16.38
N GLU A 96 0.50 -7.90 16.03
CA GLU A 96 -0.87 -7.93 15.50
C GLU A 96 -0.90 -7.66 14.01
N GLU A 97 -1.64 -8.47 13.26
CA GLU A 97 -1.83 -8.26 11.82
C GLU A 97 -2.91 -7.22 11.59
N VAL A 98 -2.57 -6.19 10.81
CA VAL A 98 -3.46 -5.08 10.47
C VAL A 98 -3.60 -5.00 8.96
N LEU A 99 -4.83 -4.89 8.48
CA LEU A 99 -5.11 -4.65 7.07
C LEU A 99 -4.88 -3.17 6.76
N TYR A 100 -4.09 -2.90 5.73
CA TYR A 100 -3.85 -1.54 5.24
C TYR A 100 -4.06 -1.50 3.73
N ASP A 101 -5.03 -0.71 3.29
CA ASP A 101 -5.34 -0.53 1.88
C ASP A 101 -5.10 0.93 1.48
N PRO A 102 -3.92 1.26 0.91
CA PRO A 102 -3.63 2.64 0.50
C PRO A 102 -4.63 3.19 -0.52
N THR A 103 -5.12 2.34 -1.41
CA THR A 103 -6.10 2.76 -2.43
C THR A 103 -7.42 3.16 -1.81
N LEU A 104 -7.88 2.41 -0.81
CA LEU A 104 -9.11 2.74 -0.08
C LEU A 104 -8.99 4.10 0.62
N GLU A 105 -7.82 4.39 1.20
CA GLU A 105 -7.56 5.66 1.90
C GLU A 105 -7.50 6.85 0.95
N LEU A 106 -7.28 6.62 -0.34
CA LEU A 106 -7.37 7.65 -1.38
C LEU A 106 -8.78 7.76 -1.96
N ASN A 107 -9.75 7.04 -1.41
CA ASN A 107 -11.14 6.98 -1.87
C ASN A 107 -11.27 6.53 -3.33
N ALA A 108 -10.32 5.74 -3.82
CA ALA A 108 -10.31 5.26 -5.21
C ALA A 108 -11.09 3.96 -5.41
N VAL A 109 -11.41 3.25 -4.33
CA VAL A 109 -12.23 2.03 -4.34
C VAL A 109 -13.23 2.07 -3.19
N GLU A 110 -14.31 1.31 -3.32
CA GLU A 110 -15.28 1.15 -2.25
C GLU A 110 -14.83 0.04 -1.30
N SER A 111 -15.14 0.20 -0.02
CA SER A 111 -14.89 -0.85 0.96
C SER A 111 -15.80 -2.04 0.71
N GLY A 112 -15.32 -3.23 1.02
CA GLY A 112 -16.08 -4.46 0.85
C GLY A 112 -15.42 -5.62 1.57
N SER A 113 -15.87 -6.83 1.29
CA SER A 113 -15.26 -8.03 1.86
C SER A 113 -13.96 -8.36 1.15
N TYR A 114 -12.88 -8.51 1.91
CA TYR A 114 -11.57 -8.88 1.38
C TYR A 114 -11.42 -10.40 1.32
N THR A 115 -11.04 -10.92 0.16
CA THR A 115 -10.75 -12.34 -0.04
C THR A 115 -9.32 -12.48 -0.55
N VAL A 116 -8.47 -13.11 0.25
CA VAL A 116 -7.05 -13.27 -0.09
C VAL A 116 -6.87 -14.36 -1.14
N GLU A 117 -6.09 -14.07 -2.18
CA GLU A 117 -5.66 -15.06 -3.16
C GLU A 117 -4.19 -15.42 -2.96
N ARG A 118 -3.33 -14.41 -2.71
CA ARG A 118 -1.89 -14.61 -2.62
C ARG A 118 -1.21 -13.53 -1.76
N TYR A 119 -0.16 -13.93 -1.04
CA TYR A 119 0.70 -13.02 -0.29
C TYR A 119 2.07 -12.92 -0.97
N TYR A 120 2.65 -11.75 -0.90
CA TYR A 120 4.03 -11.51 -1.35
C TYR A 120 4.91 -10.92 -0.24
#